data_e6bbc282adcdee4fd00e7511904f22fa
#
_entry.id   e6bbc282adcdee4fd00e7511904f22fa
#
_cell.length_a   1.000
_cell.length_b   1.000
_cell.length_c   1.000
_cell.angle_alpha   90.00
_cell.angle_beta   90.00
_cell.angle_gamma   90.00
#
_symmetry.space_group_name_H-M   'P 1'
#
loop_
_entity.id
_entity.type
_entity.pdbx_description
1 polymer ?
#
loop_
_entity_poly.entity_id
_entity_poly.type
_entity_poly.pdbx_seq_one_letter_code
_entity_poly.pdbx_strand_id
1 'polypeptide(L)'
;AAALSAGKLDLLDGEFLAWHLSGGTSELLHVKCGADGLPDCTCIGGTTDLAAGQLLDRAGNLLGLPFPSGGALDALALTAEPEKGFKPKVSDCKFSLSGMQNQVENKFKTAEPKQMARFALETVANAVIKATEQAREQYHCPILCAGGVMASQIIRARMNKRFGGEVS
;
A
#
# COMPACT_ATOMS: atom_id res chain seq x y z
N ALA A 1 -13.62 -2.11 -12.60
CA ALA A 1 -13.21 -3.51 -12.38
C ALA A 1 -13.05 -3.82 -10.88
N ALA A 2 -12.19 -3.10 -10.13
CA ALA A 2 -11.93 -3.41 -8.71
C ALA A 2 -13.18 -3.31 -7.82
N ALA A 3 -14.02 -2.26 -7.97
CA ALA A 3 -15.27 -2.11 -7.22
C ALA A 3 -16.27 -3.25 -7.52
N LEU A 4 -16.35 -3.69 -8.77
CA LEU A 4 -17.16 -4.84 -9.18
C LEU A 4 -16.65 -6.14 -8.55
N SER A 5 -15.34 -6.35 -8.59
CA SER A 5 -14.71 -7.54 -8.03
C SER A 5 -14.85 -7.64 -6.50
N ALA A 6 -14.86 -6.49 -5.83
CA ALA A 6 -15.05 -6.38 -4.38
C ALA A 6 -16.53 -6.41 -3.94
N GLY A 7 -17.49 -6.45 -4.88
CA GLY A 7 -18.93 -6.36 -4.57
C GLY A 7 -19.37 -4.99 -4.04
N LYS A 8 -18.58 -3.93 -4.31
CA LYS A 8 -18.82 -2.56 -3.84
C LYS A 8 -19.40 -1.69 -4.95
N LEU A 9 -20.52 -2.10 -5.49
CA LEU A 9 -21.22 -1.37 -6.56
C LEU A 9 -21.75 0.00 -6.11
N ASP A 10 -22.07 0.13 -4.83
CA ASP A 10 -22.48 1.37 -4.19
C ASP A 10 -21.43 2.49 -4.30
N LEU A 11 -20.15 2.14 -4.42
CA LEU A 11 -19.08 3.13 -4.67
C LEU A 11 -19.19 3.78 -6.05
N LEU A 12 -19.85 3.12 -7.00
CA LEU A 12 -20.00 3.64 -8.36
C LEU A 12 -21.08 4.75 -8.49
N ASP A 13 -21.86 4.96 -7.43
CA ASP A 13 -22.88 6.01 -7.38
C ASP A 13 -22.38 7.34 -6.77
N GLY A 14 -21.08 7.41 -6.45
CA GLY A 14 -20.49 8.56 -5.75
C GLY A 14 -19.03 8.83 -6.11
N GLU A 15 -18.29 9.29 -5.10
CA GLU A 15 -16.84 9.48 -5.20
C GLU A 15 -16.11 8.61 -4.17
N PHE A 16 -14.90 8.18 -4.51
CA PHE A 16 -14.05 7.41 -3.63
C PHE A 16 -12.56 7.58 -3.95
N LEU A 17 -11.72 7.31 -2.97
CA LEU A 17 -10.28 7.15 -3.18
C LEU A 17 -9.99 5.70 -3.58
N ALA A 18 -9.12 5.49 -4.56
CA ALA A 18 -8.71 4.15 -4.97
C ALA A 18 -7.18 4.00 -4.92
N TRP A 19 -6.71 3.07 -4.12
CA TRP A 19 -5.33 2.60 -4.20
C TRP A 19 -5.20 1.46 -5.19
N HIS A 20 -4.28 1.59 -6.12
CA HIS A 20 -3.78 0.48 -6.93
C HIS A 20 -2.34 0.16 -6.50
N LEU A 21 -2.17 -0.91 -5.73
CA LEU A 21 -0.89 -1.33 -5.14
C LEU A 21 -0.48 -2.70 -5.69
N SER A 22 0.42 -2.70 -6.67
CA SER A 22 0.88 -3.90 -7.38
C SER A 22 2.40 -3.99 -7.49
N GLY A 23 2.89 -4.99 -8.20
CA GLY A 23 4.30 -5.12 -8.56
C GLY A 23 4.82 -4.01 -9.46
N GLY A 24 3.97 -3.39 -10.28
CA GLY A 24 4.37 -2.35 -11.23
C GLY A 24 3.82 -0.95 -10.91
N THR A 25 2.81 -0.86 -10.05
CA THR A 25 2.06 0.38 -9.81
C THR A 25 1.81 0.60 -8.34
N SER A 26 1.92 1.85 -7.89
CA SER A 26 1.50 2.28 -6.56
C SER A 26 0.94 3.70 -6.66
N GLU A 27 -0.33 3.79 -7.02
CA GLU A 27 -1.03 5.03 -7.33
C GLU A 27 -2.26 5.20 -6.45
N LEU A 28 -2.49 6.44 -6.03
CA LEU A 28 -3.71 6.89 -5.37
C LEU A 28 -4.53 7.70 -6.36
N LEU A 29 -5.72 7.22 -6.64
CA LEU A 29 -6.67 7.84 -7.55
C LEU A 29 -7.82 8.45 -6.75
N HIS A 30 -8.30 9.60 -7.19
CA HIS A 30 -9.63 10.10 -6.86
C HIS A 30 -10.55 9.73 -8.00
N VAL A 31 -11.63 9.05 -7.70
CA VAL A 31 -12.62 8.56 -8.68
C VAL A 31 -13.95 9.22 -8.40
N LYS A 32 -14.54 9.83 -9.44
CA LYS A 32 -15.92 10.35 -9.44
C LYS A 32 -16.71 9.66 -10.52
N CYS A 33 -17.95 9.31 -10.21
CA CYS A 33 -18.87 8.82 -11.23
C CYS A 33 -19.61 10.01 -11.86
N GLY A 34 -19.44 10.18 -13.16
CA GLY A 34 -20.11 11.24 -13.92
C GLY A 34 -21.60 10.96 -14.11
N ALA A 35 -22.37 11.98 -14.51
CA ALA A 35 -23.79 11.87 -14.80
C ALA A 35 -24.10 10.92 -15.98
N ASP A 36 -23.11 10.64 -16.81
CA ASP A 36 -23.15 9.67 -17.91
C ASP A 36 -22.86 8.22 -17.48
N GLY A 37 -22.62 8.00 -16.17
CA GLY A 37 -22.29 6.68 -15.61
C GLY A 37 -20.85 6.24 -15.86
N LEU A 38 -20.00 7.11 -16.43
CA LEU A 38 -18.59 6.82 -16.63
C LEU A 38 -17.74 7.37 -15.46
N PRO A 39 -16.76 6.59 -14.96
CA PRO A 39 -15.87 7.06 -13.91
C PRO A 39 -14.82 8.02 -14.49
N ASP A 40 -14.71 9.20 -13.88
CA ASP A 40 -13.57 10.09 -14.05
C ASP A 40 -12.54 9.77 -12.99
N CYS A 41 -11.32 9.47 -13.41
CA CYS A 41 -10.22 9.01 -12.56
C CYS A 41 -9.04 9.98 -12.65
N THR A 42 -8.75 10.66 -11.55
CA THR A 42 -7.59 11.54 -11.43
C THR A 42 -6.53 10.93 -10.51
N CYS A 43 -5.30 10.78 -11.00
CA CYS A 43 -4.17 10.37 -10.14
C CYS A 43 -3.75 11.55 -9.26
N ILE A 44 -3.94 11.42 -7.95
CA ILE A 44 -3.67 12.46 -6.96
C ILE A 44 -2.43 12.17 -6.10
N GLY A 45 -1.89 10.97 -6.14
CA GLY A 45 -0.75 10.58 -5.32
C GLY A 45 -0.17 9.23 -5.66
N GLY A 46 0.72 8.75 -4.81
CA GLY A 46 1.39 7.45 -4.95
C GLY A 46 2.90 7.56 -4.89
N THR A 47 3.59 6.53 -5.38
CA THR A 47 5.05 6.55 -5.44
C THR A 47 5.56 7.38 -6.63
N THR A 48 6.69 8.03 -6.42
CA THR A 48 7.38 8.81 -7.47
C THR A 48 8.43 7.99 -8.23
N ASP A 49 8.71 6.78 -7.78
CA ASP A 49 9.82 5.98 -8.32
C ASP A 49 9.53 4.47 -8.32
N LEU A 50 9.78 3.79 -7.21
CA LEU A 50 9.68 2.35 -7.07
C LEU A 50 8.27 1.93 -6.63
N ALA A 51 7.65 0.96 -7.30
CA ALA A 51 6.37 0.41 -6.84
C ALA A 51 6.51 -0.39 -5.53
N ALA A 52 5.44 -0.39 -4.73
CA ALA A 52 5.42 -1.09 -3.44
C ALA A 52 5.72 -2.58 -3.57
N GLY A 53 5.13 -3.25 -4.56
CA GLY A 53 5.42 -4.67 -4.80
C GLY A 53 6.86 -4.93 -5.17
N GLN A 54 7.51 -4.04 -5.94
CA GLN A 54 8.93 -4.16 -6.25
C GLN A 54 9.81 -4.04 -5.01
N LEU A 55 9.49 -3.12 -4.08
CA LEU A 55 10.23 -3.03 -2.81
C LEU A 55 10.09 -4.33 -2.00
N LEU A 56 8.89 -4.89 -1.94
CA LEU A 56 8.64 -6.15 -1.22
C LEU A 56 9.33 -7.34 -1.90
N ASP A 57 9.33 -7.40 -3.23
CA ASP A 57 10.02 -8.44 -3.98
C ASP A 57 11.54 -8.36 -3.80
N ARG A 58 12.11 -7.15 -3.78
CA ARG A 58 13.54 -6.95 -3.49
C ARG A 58 13.88 -7.36 -2.06
N ALA A 59 13.03 -7.01 -1.08
CA ALA A 59 13.18 -7.46 0.30
C ALA A 59 13.13 -9.00 0.41
N GLY A 60 12.19 -9.62 -0.30
CA GLY A 60 12.07 -11.08 -0.36
C GLY A 60 13.28 -11.74 -1.02
N ASN A 61 13.80 -11.15 -2.10
CA ASN A 61 15.01 -11.65 -2.77
C ASN A 61 16.25 -11.62 -1.84
N LEU A 62 16.43 -10.57 -1.04
CA LEU A 62 17.49 -10.52 -0.03
C LEU A 62 17.36 -11.63 1.02
N LEU A 63 16.14 -12.09 1.28
CA LEU A 63 15.84 -13.19 2.20
C LEU A 63 15.83 -14.57 1.52
N GLY A 64 16.12 -14.66 0.22
CA GLY A 64 16.08 -15.90 -0.54
C GLY A 64 14.68 -16.46 -0.76
N LEU A 65 13.64 -15.62 -0.65
CA LEU A 65 12.25 -16.03 -0.88
C LEU A 65 11.92 -16.13 -2.38
N PRO A 66 10.98 -17.00 -2.77
CA PRO A 66 10.59 -17.15 -4.18
C PRO A 66 9.88 -15.89 -4.70
N PHE A 67 10.00 -15.64 -6.01
CA PHE A 67 9.28 -14.57 -6.70
C PHE A 67 7.92 -15.10 -7.23
N PRO A 68 6.83 -14.33 -7.13
CA PRO A 68 6.69 -13.06 -6.38
C PRO A 68 6.72 -13.27 -4.88
N SER A 69 7.47 -12.41 -4.16
CA SER A 69 7.83 -12.67 -2.77
C SER A 69 6.76 -12.24 -1.75
N GLY A 70 5.76 -11.47 -2.17
CA GLY A 70 4.81 -10.81 -1.27
C GLY A 70 4.13 -11.75 -0.27
N GLY A 71 3.62 -12.89 -0.71
CA GLY A 71 2.95 -13.86 0.16
C GLY A 71 3.89 -14.53 1.15
N ALA A 72 5.08 -14.97 0.69
CA ALA A 72 6.09 -15.59 1.55
C ALA A 72 6.67 -14.57 2.56
N LEU A 73 6.85 -13.32 2.11
CA LEU A 73 7.32 -12.23 2.97
C LEU A 73 6.29 -11.92 4.07
N ASP A 74 4.99 -11.86 3.73
CA ASP A 74 3.90 -11.61 4.69
C ASP A 74 3.83 -12.75 5.72
N ALA A 75 3.87 -14.01 5.27
CA ALA A 75 3.87 -15.16 6.15
C ALA A 75 5.05 -15.16 7.15
N LEU A 76 6.25 -14.83 6.67
CA LEU A 76 7.43 -14.71 7.51
C LEU A 76 7.30 -13.56 8.52
N ALA A 77 6.81 -12.41 8.07
CA ALA A 77 6.62 -11.23 8.89
C ALA A 77 5.58 -11.40 10.00
N LEU A 78 4.57 -12.25 9.79
CA LEU A 78 3.55 -12.56 10.81
C LEU A 78 4.12 -13.32 12.01
N THR A 79 5.28 -13.97 11.86
CA THR A 79 5.98 -14.66 12.95
C THR A 79 6.89 -13.73 13.77
N ALA A 80 7.04 -12.47 13.33
CA ALA A 80 7.90 -11.49 14.00
C ALA A 80 7.14 -10.73 15.10
N GLU A 81 7.89 -10.25 16.07
CA GLU A 81 7.38 -9.25 17.00
C GLU A 81 6.98 -7.96 16.28
N PRO A 82 6.02 -7.19 16.84
CA PRO A 82 5.64 -5.91 16.25
C PRO A 82 6.84 -4.99 16.01
N GLU A 83 6.94 -4.46 14.81
CA GLU A 83 8.02 -3.58 14.38
C GLU A 83 7.43 -2.26 13.87
N LYS A 84 8.15 -1.16 14.10
CA LYS A 84 7.82 0.13 13.50
C LYS A 84 8.61 0.26 12.20
N GLY A 85 7.97 0.11 11.07
CA GLY A 85 8.63 0.36 9.77
C GLY A 85 9.19 1.78 9.66
N PHE A 86 9.97 2.04 8.63
CA PHE A 86 10.47 3.37 8.33
C PHE A 86 9.29 4.34 8.10
N LYS A 87 9.44 5.58 8.58
CA LYS A 87 8.43 6.62 8.37
C LYS A 87 8.81 7.48 7.16
N PRO A 88 8.14 7.35 6.02
CA PRO A 88 8.47 8.10 4.83
C PRO A 88 8.10 9.58 4.98
N LYS A 89 8.83 10.41 4.22
CA LYS A 89 8.36 11.75 3.90
C LYS A 89 7.30 11.64 2.82
N VAL A 90 6.15 12.22 3.05
CA VAL A 90 5.05 12.31 2.08
C VAL A 90 4.72 13.77 1.87
N SER A 91 4.58 14.21 0.62
CA SER A 91 4.18 15.55 0.22
C SER A 91 3.25 15.46 -0.97
N ASP A 92 2.12 16.16 -0.92
CA ASP A 92 1.09 16.13 -1.95
C ASP A 92 0.65 14.70 -2.30
N CYS A 93 0.43 13.87 -1.27
CA CYS A 93 0.08 12.46 -1.36
C CYS A 93 1.14 11.59 -2.09
N LYS A 94 2.35 12.11 -2.33
CA LYS A 94 3.43 11.43 -3.04
C LYS A 94 4.58 11.08 -2.10
N PHE A 95 5.23 9.95 -2.38
CA PHE A 95 6.39 9.45 -1.62
C PHE A 95 7.37 8.70 -2.52
N SER A 96 8.62 8.60 -2.06
CA SER A 96 9.67 7.81 -2.72
C SER A 96 9.89 6.52 -1.94
N LEU A 97 9.83 5.38 -2.62
CA LEU A 97 10.17 4.07 -2.07
C LEU A 97 11.62 3.65 -2.32
N SER A 98 12.29 4.22 -3.31
CA SER A 98 13.71 3.93 -3.57
C SER A 98 14.61 4.34 -2.39
N GLY A 99 14.34 5.50 -1.78
CA GLY A 99 15.03 5.91 -0.56
C GLY A 99 14.78 4.98 0.63
N MET A 100 13.60 4.37 0.71
CA MET A 100 13.25 3.40 1.74
C MET A 100 13.87 2.04 1.51
N GLN A 101 14.17 1.66 0.27
CA GLN A 101 14.88 0.42 -0.05
C GLN A 101 16.21 0.35 0.68
N ASN A 102 16.97 1.44 0.72
CA ASN A 102 18.25 1.49 1.45
C ASN A 102 18.07 1.21 2.95
N GLN A 103 16.95 1.66 3.54
CA GLN A 103 16.64 1.37 4.94
C GLN A 103 16.31 -0.11 5.17
N VAL A 104 15.58 -0.72 4.23
CA VAL A 104 15.29 -2.16 4.27
C VAL A 104 16.58 -2.99 4.13
N GLU A 105 17.46 -2.62 3.19
CA GLU A 105 18.75 -3.28 2.99
C GLU A 105 19.69 -3.13 4.19
N ASN A 106 19.68 -1.97 4.85
CA ASN A 106 20.46 -1.78 6.08
C ASN A 106 19.89 -2.60 7.24
N LYS A 107 18.57 -2.71 7.34
CA LYS A 107 17.92 -3.56 8.35
C LYS A 107 18.30 -5.04 8.16
N PHE A 108 18.41 -5.50 6.92
CA PHE A 108 18.85 -6.87 6.60
C PHE A 108 20.21 -7.24 7.22
N LYS A 109 21.12 -6.27 7.33
CA LYS A 109 22.48 -6.50 7.88
C LYS A 109 22.49 -6.77 9.40
N THR A 110 21.44 -6.37 10.12
CA THR A 110 21.43 -6.34 11.59
C THR A 110 20.24 -7.03 12.25
N ALA A 111 19.19 -7.32 11.48
CA ALA A 111 17.97 -7.90 12.00
C ALA A 111 17.80 -9.36 11.56
N GLU A 112 17.04 -10.12 12.34
CA GLU A 112 16.58 -11.45 11.93
C GLU A 112 15.68 -11.36 10.68
N PRO A 113 15.66 -12.42 9.82
CA PRO A 113 14.87 -12.45 8.60
C PRO A 113 13.40 -12.05 8.78
N LYS A 114 12.75 -12.57 9.84
CA LYS A 114 11.34 -12.24 10.14
C LYS A 114 11.14 -10.76 10.49
N GLN A 115 12.09 -10.16 11.23
CA GLN A 115 12.03 -8.74 11.59
C GLN A 115 12.27 -7.84 10.38
N MET A 116 13.16 -8.23 9.47
CA MET A 116 13.37 -7.51 8.21
C MET A 116 12.12 -7.56 7.33
N ALA A 117 11.49 -8.74 7.20
CA ALA A 117 10.25 -8.91 6.46
C ALA A 117 9.13 -8.01 7.04
N ARG A 118 8.99 -8.01 8.37
CA ARG A 118 8.03 -7.15 9.07
C ARG A 118 8.31 -5.67 8.83
N PHE A 119 9.55 -5.24 8.95
CA PHE A 119 9.98 -3.85 8.73
C PHE A 119 9.64 -3.37 7.31
N ALA A 120 9.86 -4.21 6.28
CA ALA A 120 9.55 -3.85 4.90
C ALA A 120 8.03 -3.61 4.70
N LEU A 121 7.19 -4.51 5.20
CA LEU A 121 5.73 -4.39 5.09
C LEU A 121 5.18 -3.19 5.88
N GLU A 122 5.67 -2.97 7.10
CA GLU A 122 5.29 -1.81 7.91
C GLU A 122 5.75 -0.49 7.26
N THR A 123 6.88 -0.49 6.55
CA THR A 123 7.37 0.68 5.80
C THR A 123 6.41 1.04 4.66
N VAL A 124 5.96 0.05 3.88
CA VAL A 124 4.95 0.26 2.83
C VAL A 124 3.64 0.74 3.43
N ALA A 125 3.16 0.10 4.50
CA ALA A 125 1.94 0.51 5.19
C ALA A 125 2.01 1.97 5.66
N ASN A 126 3.14 2.39 6.24
CA ASN A 126 3.34 3.77 6.69
C ASN A 126 3.25 4.78 5.54
N ALA A 127 3.81 4.46 4.36
CA ALA A 127 3.75 5.32 3.18
C ALA A 127 2.31 5.48 2.68
N VAL A 128 1.62 4.37 2.51
CA VAL A 128 0.23 4.34 2.04
C VAL A 128 -0.70 5.07 3.02
N ILE A 129 -0.59 4.78 4.32
CA ILE A 129 -1.41 5.44 5.36
C ILE A 129 -1.19 6.94 5.34
N LYS A 130 0.06 7.39 5.33
CA LYS A 130 0.36 8.82 5.39
C LYS A 130 -0.10 9.58 4.15
N ALA A 131 0.03 8.99 2.96
CA ALA A 131 -0.50 9.57 1.73
C ALA A 131 -2.03 9.61 1.74
N THR A 132 -2.68 8.57 2.26
CA THR A 132 -4.14 8.54 2.44
C THR A 132 -4.61 9.61 3.43
N GLU A 133 -3.89 9.81 4.54
CA GLU A 133 -4.20 10.87 5.51
C GLU A 133 -4.19 12.25 4.87
N GLN A 134 -3.17 12.55 4.04
CA GLN A 134 -3.12 13.82 3.31
C GLN A 134 -4.26 13.96 2.29
N ALA A 135 -4.57 12.90 1.55
CA ALA A 135 -5.70 12.92 0.62
C ALA A 135 -7.03 13.17 1.36
N ARG A 136 -7.20 12.60 2.56
CA ARG A 136 -8.39 12.76 3.40
C ARG A 136 -8.57 14.18 3.96
N GLU A 137 -7.54 15.03 3.93
CA GLU A 137 -7.70 16.45 4.24
C GLU A 137 -8.60 17.18 3.23
N GLN A 138 -8.63 16.67 1.99
CA GLN A 138 -9.43 17.24 0.90
C GLN A 138 -10.64 16.37 0.52
N TYR A 139 -10.50 15.06 0.54
CA TYR A 139 -11.49 14.10 0.05
C TYR A 139 -12.06 13.27 1.21
N HIS A 140 -13.33 13.50 1.57
CA HIS A 140 -14.03 12.82 2.67
C HIS A 140 -14.91 11.69 2.15
N CYS A 141 -14.32 10.74 1.43
CA CYS A 141 -15.01 9.65 0.74
C CYS A 141 -14.42 8.27 1.10
N PRO A 142 -15.12 7.17 0.81
CA PRO A 142 -14.60 5.82 1.04
C PRO A 142 -13.28 5.53 0.34
N ILE A 143 -12.56 4.51 0.80
CA ILE A 143 -11.27 4.10 0.25
C ILE A 143 -11.41 2.67 -0.29
N LEU A 144 -11.14 2.49 -1.57
CA LEU A 144 -11.02 1.18 -2.22
C LEU A 144 -9.55 0.83 -2.38
N CYS A 145 -9.16 -0.37 -1.97
CA CYS A 145 -7.78 -0.85 -2.13
C CYS A 145 -7.74 -2.07 -3.05
N ALA A 146 -6.90 -2.03 -4.07
CA ALA A 146 -6.75 -3.09 -5.06
C ALA A 146 -5.28 -3.38 -5.38
N GLY A 147 -5.01 -4.58 -5.89
CA GLY A 147 -3.69 -5.03 -6.30
C GLY A 147 -3.06 -6.03 -5.33
N GLY A 148 -2.06 -6.76 -5.81
CA GLY A 148 -1.45 -7.89 -5.08
C GLY A 148 -0.80 -7.53 -3.75
N VAL A 149 -0.33 -6.29 -3.58
CA VAL A 149 0.24 -5.80 -2.31
C VAL A 149 -0.81 -5.77 -1.19
N MET A 150 -2.08 -5.52 -1.54
CA MET A 150 -3.18 -5.52 -0.58
C MET A 150 -3.60 -6.93 -0.11
N ALA A 151 -3.05 -7.98 -0.70
CA ALA A 151 -3.18 -9.33 -0.15
C ALA A 151 -2.43 -9.51 1.18
N SER A 152 -1.45 -8.65 1.47
CA SER A 152 -0.73 -8.65 2.76
C SER A 152 -1.69 -8.42 3.92
N GLN A 153 -1.70 -9.36 4.87
CA GLN A 153 -2.48 -9.25 6.11
C GLN A 153 -2.01 -8.08 6.97
N ILE A 154 -0.71 -7.81 6.99
CA ILE A 154 -0.11 -6.72 7.77
C ILE A 154 -0.56 -5.37 7.23
N ILE A 155 -0.40 -5.13 5.92
CA ILE A 155 -0.76 -3.85 5.30
C ILE A 155 -2.27 -3.62 5.44
N ARG A 156 -3.08 -4.63 5.16
CA ARG A 156 -4.54 -4.57 5.29
C ARG A 156 -4.99 -4.28 6.72
N ALA A 157 -4.41 -4.98 7.71
CA ALA A 157 -4.72 -4.75 9.11
C ALA A 157 -4.37 -3.31 9.56
N ARG A 158 -3.25 -2.77 9.08
CA ARG A 158 -2.82 -1.40 9.35
C ARG A 158 -3.78 -0.37 8.74
N MET A 159 -4.20 -0.56 7.49
CA MET A 159 -5.19 0.29 6.82
C MET A 159 -6.53 0.24 7.55
N ASN A 160 -7.05 -0.95 7.87
CA ASN A 160 -8.29 -1.12 8.60
C ASN A 160 -8.23 -0.51 10.00
N LYS A 161 -7.12 -0.65 10.70
CA LYS A 161 -6.93 -0.04 12.03
C LYS A 161 -7.00 1.48 11.96
N ARG A 162 -6.49 2.09 10.88
CA ARG A 162 -6.40 3.56 10.75
C ARG A 162 -7.69 4.18 10.22
N PHE A 163 -8.34 3.54 9.25
CA PHE A 163 -9.46 4.09 8.51
C PHE A 163 -10.79 3.34 8.76
N GLY A 164 -10.75 2.21 9.44
CA GLY A 164 -11.95 1.46 9.83
C GLY A 164 -12.77 0.93 8.67
N GLY A 165 -14.09 1.00 8.78
CA GLY A 165 -15.04 0.52 7.78
C GLY A 165 -15.07 1.32 6.46
N GLU A 166 -14.23 2.32 6.32
CA GLU A 166 -14.11 3.12 5.08
C GLU A 166 -13.17 2.46 4.04
N VAL A 167 -12.47 1.38 4.43
CA VAL A 167 -11.55 0.62 3.56
C VAL A 167 -12.22 -0.64 3.05
N SER A 168 -12.12 -0.87 1.75
CA SER A 168 -12.65 -2.06 1.06
C SER A 168 -11.60 -2.70 0.20
#